data_8c8e4d78b629c28851c150f336fee7f7
#
_entry.id   8c8e4d78b629c28851c150f336fee7f7
#
_cell.length_a   1.000
_cell.length_b   1.000
_cell.length_c   1.000
_cell.angle_alpha   90.00
_cell.angle_beta   90.00
_cell.angle_gamma   90.00
#
_symmetry.space_group_name_H-M   'P 1'
#
loop_
_entity.id
_entity.type
_entity.pdbx_description
1 polymer ?
#
loop_
_entity_poly.entity_id
_entity_poly.type
_entity_poly.pdbx_seq_one_letter_code
_entity_poly.pdbx_strand_id
1 'polypeptide(L)'
;MKKAIKFWPYMSIFLVAVLIMLPQIVTGSYILGVDSIFHMNRFYDAAMQLKTGHLSYFISIYGYQQSGRIINALYGPLAAYFNGLILLITGNWVRYQIVASLLTLCVSGMTMYNLAIRTHIKKIYALFVGIAYMSSYLIMGWVVGMQFTGWGAALLPWLLAAGFDMVDYKSINILKLAIPMSILLQTHMLSSLTGALALVPMFIYGVIHSDEKLKMWRNAILSFLLTLCLTANVWYGMMQISLTNHALGVAPQLDMYEDSVALFGKDVFVLPPIYSIGFIIVAIYFAINFKKISSSRKIIFITGLFFMWISSVLFPWGPLDKKFPSISYLIQMPRRFVVIPFILLLICAGIMINDTSKKQWINSFKNYALLILTFFIIYNAGGPVRNGVHHFFSPKVVQNDYNLHYQTTDTNAIRDSLSSHDTGAVLKMLTKATPDYLPVQYKMTAYNYFDYHPYGNYGDQIINYKGEVTKTIKHNGHLLLTWDNDSDDNKSMQLPIFKYDDTKLILNGKHISNVKQTQIGSVIVNSKPGHNKLEIYYHATPILLALLWVTVFSWMGLIAGIMIYLILRWKKHIKRSAS
;
A
#
# COMPACT_ATOMS: atom_id res chain seq x y z
N MET A 1 5.55 38.50 0.33
CA MET A 1 4.20 38.27 0.84
C MET A 1 3.26 37.58 -0.17
N LYS A 2 3.04 38.04 -1.42
CA LYS A 2 2.09 37.38 -2.38
C LYS A 2 2.36 35.91 -2.69
N LYS A 3 3.61 35.42 -2.67
CA LYS A 3 3.95 34.00 -2.87
C LYS A 3 3.61 33.15 -1.63
N ALA A 4 3.81 33.64 -0.41
CA ALA A 4 3.46 32.93 0.83
C ALA A 4 1.94 32.67 0.94
N ILE A 5 1.11 33.62 0.48
CA ILE A 5 -0.36 33.49 0.45
C ILE A 5 -0.84 32.37 -0.48
N LYS A 6 -0.01 31.87 -1.40
CA LYS A 6 -0.38 30.78 -2.32
C LYS A 6 -0.21 29.40 -1.68
N PHE A 7 0.72 29.23 -0.72
CA PHE A 7 1.09 27.94 -0.14
C PHE A 7 0.44 27.65 1.22
N TRP A 8 -0.33 28.59 1.80
CA TRP A 8 -0.93 28.40 3.12
C TRP A 8 -1.77 27.12 3.29
N PRO A 9 -2.56 26.60 2.28
CA PRO A 9 -3.31 25.38 2.49
C PRO A 9 -2.41 24.16 2.69
N TYR A 10 -1.28 24.09 1.97
CA TYR A 10 -0.31 23.01 2.10
C TYR A 10 0.41 23.07 3.45
N MET A 11 0.72 24.28 3.93
CA MET A 11 1.26 24.49 5.28
C MET A 11 0.25 24.08 6.36
N SER A 12 -1.04 24.38 6.17
CA SER A 12 -2.08 23.94 7.10
C SER A 12 -2.22 22.43 7.14
N ILE A 13 -2.16 21.75 5.98
CA ILE A 13 -2.16 20.28 5.91
C ILE A 13 -0.96 19.71 6.67
N PHE A 14 0.23 20.27 6.46
CA PHE A 14 1.44 19.84 7.18
C PHE A 14 1.31 20.05 8.70
N LEU A 15 0.82 21.22 9.14
CA LEU A 15 0.62 21.50 10.56
C LEU A 15 -0.40 20.54 11.19
N VAL A 16 -1.48 20.21 10.48
CA VAL A 16 -2.46 19.22 10.94
C VAL A 16 -1.84 17.83 11.03
N ALA A 17 -1.01 17.42 10.06
CA ALA A 17 -0.28 16.17 10.11
C ALA A 17 0.63 16.11 11.35
N VAL A 18 1.36 17.19 11.65
CA VAL A 18 2.21 17.30 12.86
C VAL A 18 1.35 17.22 14.13
N LEU A 19 0.19 17.90 14.17
CA LEU A 19 -0.71 17.85 15.33
C LEU A 19 -1.26 16.44 15.59
N ILE A 20 -1.64 15.70 14.56
CA ILE A 20 -2.07 14.29 14.67
C ILE A 20 -0.94 13.43 15.23
N MET A 21 0.29 13.63 14.74
CA MET A 21 1.47 12.85 15.12
C MET A 21 2.16 13.36 16.39
N LEU A 22 1.72 14.47 16.97
CA LEU A 22 2.39 15.14 18.09
C LEU A 22 2.66 14.21 19.28
N PRO A 23 1.72 13.34 19.72
CA PRO A 23 2.00 12.42 20.82
C PRO A 23 3.20 11.51 20.53
N GLN A 24 3.32 10.98 19.33
CA GLN A 24 4.45 10.12 18.94
C GLN A 24 5.75 10.90 18.78
N ILE A 25 5.70 12.12 18.21
CA ILE A 25 6.88 12.98 18.03
C ILE A 25 7.49 13.35 19.38
N VAL A 26 6.65 13.77 20.36
CA VAL A 26 7.11 14.24 21.67
C VAL A 26 7.67 13.08 22.51
N THR A 27 7.06 11.91 22.43
CA THR A 27 7.47 10.75 23.24
C THR A 27 8.60 9.91 22.62
N GLY A 28 8.88 10.10 21.34
CA GLY A 28 9.85 9.25 20.62
C GLY A 28 9.44 7.77 20.59
N SER A 29 8.15 7.48 20.60
CA SER A 29 7.61 6.11 20.63
C SER A 29 7.45 5.51 19.23
N TYR A 30 7.34 4.18 19.16
CA TYR A 30 6.98 3.44 17.95
C TYR A 30 5.63 2.73 18.13
N ILE A 31 4.78 2.78 17.12
CA ILE A 31 3.46 2.12 17.15
C ILE A 31 3.57 0.79 16.39
N LEU A 32 3.60 -0.32 17.13
CA LEU A 32 3.63 -1.68 16.60
C LEU A 32 2.21 -2.15 16.30
N GLY A 33 1.74 -1.87 15.10
CA GLY A 33 0.41 -2.29 14.64
C GLY A 33 0.42 -3.63 13.89
N VAL A 34 -0.73 -3.99 13.32
CA VAL A 34 -1.02 -5.32 12.77
C VAL A 34 -0.05 -5.78 11.68
N ASP A 35 0.37 -4.89 10.77
CA ASP A 35 1.26 -5.24 9.65
C ASP A 35 2.70 -4.75 9.85
N SER A 36 3.02 -4.18 11.04
CA SER A 36 4.32 -3.55 11.27
C SER A 36 5.49 -4.48 11.00
N ILE A 37 5.54 -5.66 11.64
CA ILE A 37 6.67 -6.59 11.50
C ILE A 37 6.80 -7.12 10.06
N PHE A 38 5.68 -7.34 9.36
CA PHE A 38 5.72 -7.72 7.94
C PHE A 38 6.38 -6.65 7.08
N HIS A 39 5.94 -5.40 7.19
CA HIS A 39 6.49 -4.31 6.40
C HIS A 39 7.89 -3.86 6.85
N MET A 40 8.20 -3.96 8.13
CA MET A 40 9.56 -3.73 8.63
C MET A 40 10.57 -4.67 7.95
N ASN A 41 10.25 -5.97 7.81
CA ASN A 41 11.10 -6.90 7.06
C ASN A 41 11.29 -6.47 5.60
N ARG A 42 10.22 -6.00 4.92
CA ARG A 42 10.29 -5.51 3.53
C ARG A 42 11.23 -4.32 3.38
N PHE A 43 11.09 -3.34 4.26
CA PHE A 43 11.85 -2.10 4.19
C PHE A 43 13.28 -2.28 4.67
N TYR A 44 13.50 -3.14 5.67
CA TYR A 44 14.83 -3.55 6.10
C TYR A 44 15.59 -4.25 4.97
N ASP A 45 14.95 -5.22 4.30
CA ASP A 45 15.54 -5.92 3.16
C ASP A 45 15.94 -4.94 2.05
N ALA A 46 15.04 -4.02 1.65
CA ALA A 46 15.32 -3.00 0.65
C ALA A 46 16.42 -2.01 1.11
N ALA A 47 16.38 -1.58 2.38
CA ALA A 47 17.39 -0.68 2.95
C ALA A 47 18.78 -1.32 2.94
N MET A 48 18.89 -2.58 3.35
CA MET A 48 20.18 -3.28 3.37
C MET A 48 20.70 -3.55 1.98
N GLN A 49 19.83 -3.88 1.00
CA GLN A 49 20.21 -4.00 -0.40
C GLN A 49 20.82 -2.69 -0.94
N LEU A 50 20.15 -1.54 -0.66
CA LEU A 50 20.65 -0.22 -1.05
C LEU A 50 21.97 0.13 -0.35
N LYS A 51 22.11 -0.20 0.94
CA LYS A 51 23.30 0.08 1.75
C LYS A 51 24.52 -0.70 1.28
N THR A 52 24.34 -1.97 0.93
CA THR A 52 25.45 -2.87 0.59
C THR A 52 25.73 -2.96 -0.91
N GLY A 53 24.80 -2.50 -1.76
CA GLY A 53 24.85 -2.66 -3.22
C GLY A 53 24.47 -4.07 -3.70
N HIS A 54 24.16 -5.00 -2.82
CA HIS A 54 23.71 -6.35 -3.19
C HIS A 54 22.22 -6.35 -3.52
N LEU A 55 21.89 -5.96 -4.75
CA LEU A 55 20.51 -5.88 -5.20
C LEU A 55 19.94 -7.26 -5.50
N SER A 56 18.84 -7.61 -4.87
CA SER A 56 18.06 -8.84 -5.10
C SER A 56 16.60 -8.48 -5.28
N TYR A 57 16.16 -8.33 -6.52
CA TYR A 57 14.80 -7.87 -6.84
C TYR A 57 13.73 -8.88 -6.40
N PHE A 58 14.02 -10.18 -6.51
CA PHE A 58 13.05 -11.24 -6.24
C PHE A 58 13.14 -11.75 -4.81
N ILE A 59 14.21 -12.43 -4.47
CA ILE A 59 14.34 -13.08 -3.16
C ILE A 59 14.82 -12.10 -2.09
N SER A 60 14.21 -12.16 -0.92
CA SER A 60 14.66 -11.43 0.27
C SER A 60 15.89 -12.11 0.85
N ILE A 61 17.00 -11.35 0.92
CA ILE A 61 18.30 -11.87 1.39
C ILE A 61 18.69 -11.28 2.76
N TYR A 62 18.04 -10.22 3.22
CA TYR A 62 18.25 -9.61 4.54
C TYR A 62 17.06 -9.75 5.47
N GLY A 63 15.85 -9.52 4.96
CA GLY A 63 14.59 -9.65 5.70
C GLY A 63 14.08 -11.09 5.79
N TYR A 64 12.98 -11.28 6.54
CA TYR A 64 12.26 -12.56 6.63
C TYR A 64 13.16 -13.74 6.99
N GLN A 65 14.01 -13.55 8.02
CA GLN A 65 14.98 -14.55 8.51
C GLN A 65 15.93 -15.04 7.40
N GLN A 66 16.20 -14.22 6.38
CA GLN A 66 17.02 -14.59 5.22
C GLN A 66 16.56 -15.93 4.61
N SER A 67 15.24 -16.09 4.43
CA SER A 67 14.65 -17.33 3.95
C SER A 67 14.55 -17.44 2.43
N GLY A 68 15.01 -16.42 1.70
CA GLY A 68 14.95 -16.41 0.23
C GLY A 68 13.54 -16.30 -0.35
N ARG A 69 12.55 -15.83 0.44
CA ARG A 69 11.17 -15.71 -0.02
C ARG A 69 10.98 -14.49 -0.93
N ILE A 70 10.01 -14.59 -1.85
CA ILE A 70 9.67 -13.53 -2.79
C ILE A 70 8.52 -12.71 -2.21
N ILE A 71 8.76 -11.41 -1.94
CA ILE A 71 7.74 -10.48 -1.45
C ILE A 71 7.76 -9.16 -2.24
N ASN A 72 8.90 -8.45 -2.26
CA ASN A 72 8.96 -7.10 -2.81
C ASN A 72 8.63 -7.07 -4.31
N ALA A 73 9.00 -8.07 -5.07
CA ALA A 73 8.66 -8.20 -6.49
C ALA A 73 7.14 -8.35 -6.75
N LEU A 74 6.40 -8.91 -5.79
CA LEU A 74 4.96 -9.18 -5.89
C LEU A 74 4.10 -8.11 -5.23
N TYR A 75 4.68 -7.31 -4.32
CA TYR A 75 3.92 -6.40 -3.47
C TYR A 75 4.54 -5.00 -3.44
N GLY A 76 4.32 -4.21 -4.49
CA GLY A 76 4.72 -2.80 -4.57
C GLY A 76 6.23 -2.55 -4.43
N PRO A 77 7.05 -2.97 -5.41
CA PRO A 77 8.52 -2.86 -5.31
C PRO A 77 9.02 -1.43 -5.11
N LEU A 78 8.50 -0.46 -5.86
CA LEU A 78 8.90 0.95 -5.70
C LEU A 78 8.68 1.43 -4.28
N ALA A 79 7.53 1.09 -3.69
CA ALA A 79 7.21 1.50 -2.33
C ALA A 79 8.12 0.82 -1.29
N ALA A 80 8.56 -0.43 -1.52
CA ALA A 80 9.51 -1.10 -0.64
C ALA A 80 10.87 -0.37 -0.63
N TYR A 81 11.43 -0.07 -1.80
CA TYR A 81 12.70 0.66 -1.91
C TYR A 81 12.58 2.11 -1.44
N PHE A 82 11.46 2.79 -1.70
CA PHE A 82 11.21 4.14 -1.20
C PHE A 82 11.20 4.19 0.34
N ASN A 83 10.48 3.28 0.99
CA ASN A 83 10.47 3.19 2.45
C ASN A 83 11.82 2.69 3.01
N GLY A 84 12.52 1.79 2.31
CA GLY A 84 13.88 1.39 2.63
C GLY A 84 14.86 2.56 2.61
N LEU A 85 14.75 3.46 1.63
CA LEU A 85 15.55 4.69 1.56
C LEU A 85 15.23 5.63 2.72
N ILE A 86 13.94 5.82 3.07
CA ILE A 86 13.56 6.61 4.25
C ILE A 86 14.18 6.02 5.51
N LEU A 87 14.15 4.69 5.67
CA LEU A 87 14.77 4.01 6.82
C LEU A 87 16.28 4.26 6.89
N LEU A 88 16.99 4.22 5.77
CA LEU A 88 18.43 4.53 5.71
C LEU A 88 18.71 5.98 6.13
N ILE A 89 17.92 6.94 5.62
CA ILE A 89 18.10 8.37 5.93
C ILE A 89 17.81 8.65 7.41
N THR A 90 16.77 8.04 7.96
CA THR A 90 16.33 8.30 9.35
C THR A 90 17.13 7.51 10.39
N GLY A 91 17.74 6.39 10.00
CA GLY A 91 18.68 5.60 10.78
C GLY A 91 18.07 4.72 11.89
N ASN A 92 16.78 4.84 12.20
CA ASN A 92 16.06 3.97 13.13
C ASN A 92 14.55 3.92 12.85
N TRP A 93 13.87 2.95 13.46
CA TRP A 93 12.45 2.69 13.20
C TRP A 93 11.52 3.78 13.74
N VAL A 94 11.82 4.38 14.90
CA VAL A 94 11.01 5.47 15.47
C VAL A 94 10.98 6.66 14.52
N ARG A 95 12.14 7.16 14.11
CA ARG A 95 12.23 8.29 13.15
C ARG A 95 11.64 7.94 11.80
N TYR A 96 11.89 6.71 11.32
CA TYR A 96 11.28 6.21 10.09
C TYR A 96 9.76 6.32 10.13
N GLN A 97 9.11 5.79 11.18
CA GLN A 97 7.65 5.77 11.26
C GLN A 97 7.08 7.18 11.32
N ILE A 98 7.70 8.09 12.09
CA ILE A 98 7.28 9.50 12.15
C ILE A 98 7.33 10.14 10.75
N VAL A 99 8.45 10.00 10.05
CA VAL A 99 8.63 10.60 8.71
C VAL A 99 7.67 9.97 7.70
N ALA A 100 7.56 8.64 7.64
CA ALA A 100 6.68 7.93 6.73
C ALA A 100 5.20 8.25 6.98
N SER A 101 4.79 8.40 8.25
CA SER A 101 3.43 8.79 8.63
C SER A 101 3.12 10.23 8.24
N LEU A 102 4.03 11.17 8.53
CA LEU A 102 3.88 12.58 8.11
C LEU A 102 3.77 12.69 6.58
N LEU A 103 4.61 11.96 5.83
CA LEU A 103 4.54 11.94 4.37
C LEU A 103 3.19 11.42 3.87
N THR A 104 2.69 10.31 4.42
CA THR A 104 1.41 9.74 3.99
C THR A 104 0.24 10.67 4.30
N LEU A 105 0.21 11.27 5.50
CA LEU A 105 -0.78 12.27 5.88
C LEU A 105 -0.72 13.48 4.94
N CYS A 106 0.46 14.04 4.69
CA CYS A 106 0.62 15.18 3.78
C CYS A 106 0.19 14.86 2.35
N VAL A 107 0.64 13.72 1.80
CA VAL A 107 0.27 13.30 0.43
C VAL A 107 -1.24 13.15 0.33
N SER A 108 -1.90 12.47 1.27
CA SER A 108 -3.35 12.27 1.24
C SER A 108 -4.13 13.58 1.33
N GLY A 109 -3.75 14.47 2.25
CA GLY A 109 -4.38 15.79 2.38
C GLY A 109 -4.18 16.67 1.15
N MET A 110 -2.97 16.69 0.58
CA MET A 110 -2.63 17.48 -0.60
C MET A 110 -3.30 16.98 -1.87
N THR A 111 -3.32 15.65 -2.11
CA THR A 111 -3.98 15.07 -3.30
C THR A 111 -5.48 15.32 -3.26
N MET A 112 -6.10 15.16 -2.09
CA MET A 112 -7.53 15.41 -1.91
C MET A 112 -7.89 16.90 -1.99
N TYR A 113 -7.08 17.78 -1.39
CA TYR A 113 -7.21 19.23 -1.54
C TYR A 113 -7.15 19.66 -3.00
N ASN A 114 -6.14 19.16 -3.75
CA ASN A 114 -5.98 19.49 -5.16
C ASN A 114 -7.15 18.99 -6.01
N LEU A 115 -7.69 17.79 -5.72
CA LEU A 115 -8.89 17.29 -6.35
C LEU A 115 -10.11 18.19 -6.06
N ALA A 116 -10.28 18.63 -4.81
CA ALA A 116 -11.36 19.54 -4.43
C ALA A 116 -11.25 20.92 -5.11
N ILE A 117 -10.05 21.49 -5.19
CA ILE A 117 -9.81 22.75 -5.96
C ILE A 117 -10.19 22.58 -7.43
N ARG A 118 -9.88 21.42 -8.02
CA ARG A 118 -10.21 21.11 -9.41
C ARG A 118 -11.72 21.12 -9.69
N THR A 119 -12.54 20.79 -8.69
CA THR A 119 -14.01 20.86 -8.78
C THR A 119 -14.59 22.23 -8.46
N HIS A 120 -13.78 23.28 -8.49
CA HIS A 120 -14.14 24.68 -8.21
C HIS A 120 -14.66 24.94 -6.79
N ILE A 121 -14.28 24.11 -5.82
CA ILE A 121 -14.55 24.33 -4.40
C ILE A 121 -13.61 25.43 -3.89
N LYS A 122 -14.12 26.39 -3.12
CA LYS A 122 -13.32 27.47 -2.51
C LYS A 122 -12.22 26.90 -1.64
N LYS A 123 -11.03 27.53 -1.62
CA LYS A 123 -9.83 27.05 -0.94
C LYS A 123 -10.05 26.59 0.50
N ILE A 124 -10.85 27.35 1.27
CA ILE A 124 -11.11 27.00 2.68
C ILE A 124 -11.92 25.71 2.83
N TYR A 125 -12.92 25.50 1.97
CA TYR A 125 -13.73 24.27 1.97
C TYR A 125 -12.97 23.09 1.35
N ALA A 126 -12.13 23.34 0.34
CA ALA A 126 -11.22 22.33 -0.21
C ALA A 126 -10.19 21.88 0.85
N LEU A 127 -9.70 22.80 1.68
CA LEU A 127 -8.83 22.48 2.81
C LEU A 127 -9.55 21.58 3.83
N PHE A 128 -10.80 21.91 4.18
CA PHE A 128 -11.62 21.05 5.05
C PHE A 128 -11.74 19.63 4.48
N VAL A 129 -12.05 19.50 3.18
CA VAL A 129 -12.14 18.20 2.48
C VAL A 129 -10.81 17.44 2.55
N GLY A 130 -9.70 18.12 2.32
CA GLY A 130 -8.35 17.54 2.42
C GLY A 130 -8.02 17.05 3.83
N ILE A 131 -8.33 17.87 4.87
CA ILE A 131 -8.12 17.50 6.28
C ILE A 131 -9.04 16.34 6.68
N ALA A 132 -10.32 16.38 6.29
CA ALA A 132 -11.25 15.29 6.58
C ALA A 132 -10.78 13.97 5.96
N TYR A 133 -10.26 13.99 4.73
CA TYR A 133 -9.75 12.81 4.07
C TYR A 133 -8.48 12.26 4.74
N MET A 134 -7.46 13.10 4.98
CA MET A 134 -6.20 12.67 5.60
C MET A 134 -6.39 12.14 7.03
N SER A 135 -7.42 12.60 7.72
CA SER A 135 -7.78 12.18 9.08
C SER A 135 -8.69 10.94 9.12
N SER A 136 -9.06 10.38 7.96
CA SER A 136 -9.91 9.20 7.89
C SER A 136 -9.17 7.95 8.35
N TYR A 137 -9.93 6.96 8.83
CA TYR A 137 -9.37 5.67 9.24
C TYR A 137 -8.60 4.97 8.10
N LEU A 138 -8.92 5.25 6.83
CA LEU A 138 -8.24 4.72 5.65
C LEU A 138 -6.76 5.11 5.62
N ILE A 139 -6.47 6.35 5.95
CA ILE A 139 -5.11 6.89 6.01
C ILE A 139 -4.46 6.53 7.35
N MET A 140 -5.22 6.65 8.45
CA MET A 140 -4.76 6.31 9.79
C MET A 140 -4.37 4.83 9.92
N GLY A 141 -4.93 3.93 9.11
CA GLY A 141 -4.52 2.53 9.02
C GLY A 141 -3.03 2.34 8.72
N TRP A 142 -2.41 3.21 7.91
CA TRP A 142 -0.96 3.25 7.75
C TRP A 142 -0.25 3.74 9.01
N VAL A 143 -0.71 4.85 9.57
CA VAL A 143 -0.06 5.51 10.72
C VAL A 143 0.05 4.58 11.93
N VAL A 144 -1.02 3.85 12.26
CA VAL A 144 -1.07 3.01 13.47
C VAL A 144 -0.90 1.52 13.20
N GLY A 145 -1.09 1.05 11.97
CA GLY A 145 -1.08 -0.36 11.62
C GLY A 145 -0.04 -0.74 10.59
N MET A 146 0.60 0.22 9.95
CA MET A 146 1.40 0.05 8.73
C MET A 146 0.63 -0.66 7.61
N GLN A 147 -0.71 -0.49 7.58
CA GLN A 147 -1.55 -1.06 6.52
C GLN A 147 -1.30 -0.34 5.19
N PHE A 148 -0.78 -1.06 4.23
CA PHE A 148 -0.33 -0.47 2.95
C PHE A 148 -1.45 0.11 2.09
N THR A 149 -2.69 -0.28 2.37
CA THR A 149 -3.90 0.36 1.83
C THR A 149 -3.93 1.86 2.06
N GLY A 150 -3.33 2.37 3.15
CA GLY A 150 -3.22 3.79 3.45
C GLY A 150 -2.40 4.57 2.42
N TRP A 151 -1.28 4.03 1.92
CA TRP A 151 -0.53 4.62 0.82
C TRP A 151 -1.32 4.61 -0.49
N GLY A 152 -2.01 3.51 -0.78
CA GLY A 152 -2.90 3.43 -1.93
C GLY A 152 -4.01 4.49 -1.86
N ALA A 153 -4.66 4.62 -0.70
CA ALA A 153 -5.68 5.64 -0.45
C ALA A 153 -5.11 7.07 -0.62
N ALA A 154 -3.90 7.34 -0.12
CA ALA A 154 -3.28 8.67 -0.25
C ALA A 154 -3.05 9.11 -1.71
N LEU A 155 -2.81 8.17 -2.62
CA LEU A 155 -2.55 8.43 -4.04
C LEU A 155 -3.82 8.42 -4.92
N LEU A 156 -4.88 7.75 -4.50
CA LEU A 156 -6.11 7.60 -5.28
C LEU A 156 -6.77 8.93 -5.70
N PRO A 157 -6.84 10.00 -4.88
CA PRO A 157 -7.40 11.28 -5.34
C PRO A 157 -6.64 11.87 -6.53
N TRP A 158 -5.32 11.63 -6.61
CA TRP A 158 -4.52 12.05 -7.76
C TRP A 158 -4.91 11.29 -9.04
N LEU A 159 -5.11 9.97 -8.97
CA LEU A 159 -5.61 9.18 -10.10
C LEU A 159 -7.02 9.62 -10.52
N LEU A 160 -7.94 9.78 -9.54
CA LEU A 160 -9.32 10.16 -9.83
C LEU A 160 -9.44 11.57 -10.44
N ALA A 161 -8.44 12.44 -10.26
CA ALA A 161 -8.40 13.72 -10.97
C ALA A 161 -8.45 13.55 -12.50
N ALA A 162 -7.88 12.46 -13.05
CA ALA A 162 -8.03 12.14 -14.47
C ALA A 162 -9.48 11.74 -14.83
N GLY A 163 -10.17 11.04 -13.93
CA GLY A 163 -11.60 10.74 -14.11
C GLY A 163 -12.48 12.00 -14.11
N PHE A 164 -12.18 12.97 -13.25
CA PHE A 164 -12.85 14.27 -13.28
C PHE A 164 -12.59 15.02 -14.60
N ASP A 165 -11.38 14.90 -15.20
CA ASP A 165 -11.13 15.43 -16.54
C ASP A 165 -11.98 14.76 -17.60
N MET A 166 -12.17 13.44 -17.53
CA MET A 166 -13.05 12.71 -18.43
C MET A 166 -14.50 13.21 -18.34
N VAL A 167 -14.96 13.53 -17.12
CA VAL A 167 -16.34 13.97 -16.87
C VAL A 167 -16.53 15.44 -17.22
N ASP A 168 -15.64 16.34 -16.84
CA ASP A 168 -15.82 17.78 -17.02
C ASP A 168 -15.37 18.28 -18.40
N TYR A 169 -14.21 17.80 -18.88
CA TYR A 169 -13.61 18.26 -20.15
C TYR A 169 -13.78 17.26 -21.31
N LYS A 170 -14.39 16.08 -21.07
CA LYS A 170 -14.59 15.01 -22.06
C LYS A 170 -13.28 14.66 -22.79
N SER A 171 -12.19 14.63 -22.05
CA SER A 171 -10.86 14.44 -22.61
C SER A 171 -9.97 13.63 -21.65
N ILE A 172 -8.98 12.94 -22.22
CA ILE A 172 -7.95 12.21 -21.46
C ILE A 172 -6.60 12.83 -21.78
N ASN A 173 -5.87 13.21 -20.73
CA ASN A 173 -4.45 13.51 -20.84
C ASN A 173 -3.66 12.26 -20.47
N ILE A 174 -2.86 11.76 -21.41
CA ILE A 174 -2.13 10.50 -21.29
C ILE A 174 -1.26 10.47 -20.03
N LEU A 175 -0.46 11.50 -19.78
CA LEU A 175 0.45 11.54 -18.63
C LEU A 175 -0.29 11.69 -17.29
N LYS A 176 -1.38 12.47 -17.26
CA LYS A 176 -2.18 12.65 -16.04
C LYS A 176 -2.93 11.39 -15.64
N LEU A 177 -3.14 10.44 -16.53
CA LEU A 177 -3.74 9.14 -16.24
C LEU A 177 -2.66 8.10 -15.98
N ALA A 178 -1.66 7.98 -16.86
CA ALA A 178 -0.66 6.92 -16.79
C ALA A 178 0.27 7.05 -15.58
N ILE A 179 0.74 8.26 -15.22
CA ILE A 179 1.69 8.44 -14.12
C ILE A 179 1.07 8.04 -12.77
N PRO A 180 -0.10 8.57 -12.34
CA PRO A 180 -0.70 8.15 -11.08
C PRO A 180 -1.06 6.66 -11.05
N MET A 181 -1.54 6.11 -12.16
CA MET A 181 -1.85 4.68 -12.27
C MET A 181 -0.58 3.83 -12.09
N SER A 182 0.52 4.21 -12.74
CA SER A 182 1.79 3.50 -12.64
C SER A 182 2.38 3.56 -11.23
N ILE A 183 2.34 4.72 -10.57
CA ILE A 183 2.81 4.87 -9.20
C ILE A 183 1.94 4.04 -8.24
N LEU A 184 0.62 4.01 -8.45
CA LEU A 184 -0.28 3.15 -7.66
C LEU A 184 0.02 1.67 -7.85
N LEU A 185 0.22 1.18 -9.08
CA LEU A 185 0.61 -0.20 -9.37
C LEU A 185 1.94 -0.57 -8.70
N GLN A 186 2.91 0.32 -8.75
CA GLN A 186 4.22 0.17 -8.10
C GLN A 186 4.16 0.30 -6.57
N THR A 187 3.03 0.77 -6.01
CA THR A 187 2.84 0.95 -4.56
C THR A 187 1.88 -0.09 -3.99
N HIS A 188 0.64 -0.15 -4.48
CA HIS A 188 -0.41 -1.02 -3.96
C HIS A 188 -1.37 -1.43 -5.07
N MET A 189 -1.21 -2.64 -5.58
CA MET A 189 -1.92 -3.14 -6.76
C MET A 189 -3.43 -3.12 -6.59
N LEU A 190 -3.95 -3.55 -5.45
CA LEU A 190 -5.39 -3.59 -5.21
C LEU A 190 -6.02 -2.19 -5.27
N SER A 191 -5.33 -1.16 -4.77
CA SER A 191 -5.80 0.24 -4.90
C SER A 191 -5.79 0.71 -6.35
N SER A 192 -4.83 0.26 -7.17
CA SER A 192 -4.82 0.59 -8.59
C SER A 192 -6.01 -0.05 -9.33
N LEU A 193 -6.34 -1.30 -9.02
CA LEU A 193 -7.51 -1.99 -9.55
C LEU A 193 -8.82 -1.27 -9.15
N THR A 194 -8.96 -0.95 -7.85
CA THR A 194 -10.13 -0.23 -7.33
C THR A 194 -10.27 1.15 -7.99
N GLY A 195 -9.14 1.86 -8.17
CA GLY A 195 -9.11 3.14 -8.88
C GLY A 195 -9.48 3.01 -10.35
N ALA A 196 -8.98 1.98 -11.04
CA ALA A 196 -9.34 1.71 -12.44
C ALA A 196 -10.85 1.44 -12.59
N LEU A 197 -11.43 0.62 -11.70
CA LEU A 197 -12.87 0.36 -11.68
C LEU A 197 -13.68 1.65 -11.45
N ALA A 198 -13.22 2.54 -10.58
CA ALA A 198 -13.88 3.83 -10.34
C ALA A 198 -13.80 4.78 -11.54
N LEU A 199 -12.78 4.67 -12.38
CA LEU A 199 -12.67 5.45 -13.62
C LEU A 199 -13.63 4.98 -14.72
N VAL A 200 -14.10 3.72 -14.71
CA VAL A 200 -14.96 3.15 -15.76
C VAL A 200 -16.23 3.98 -15.99
N PRO A 201 -17.09 4.25 -15.00
CA PRO A 201 -18.29 5.05 -15.20
C PRO A 201 -17.97 6.48 -15.65
N MET A 202 -16.86 7.07 -15.20
CA MET A 202 -16.42 8.41 -15.60
C MET A 202 -15.95 8.42 -17.07
N PHE A 203 -15.24 7.37 -17.49
CA PHE A 203 -14.80 7.19 -18.87
C PHE A 203 -15.99 7.00 -19.82
N ILE A 204 -16.93 6.11 -19.47
CA ILE A 204 -18.16 5.86 -20.25
C ILE A 204 -18.94 7.17 -20.43
N TYR A 205 -19.15 7.91 -19.33
CA TYR A 205 -19.82 9.20 -19.40
C TYR A 205 -19.08 10.18 -20.32
N GLY A 206 -17.76 10.27 -20.19
CA GLY A 206 -16.92 11.13 -21.01
C GLY A 206 -17.01 10.79 -22.51
N VAL A 207 -16.91 9.50 -22.87
CA VAL A 207 -17.02 9.05 -24.27
C VAL A 207 -18.40 9.33 -24.87
N ILE A 208 -19.47 9.07 -24.11
CA ILE A 208 -20.85 9.32 -24.60
C ILE A 208 -21.05 10.81 -24.94
N HIS A 209 -20.52 11.71 -24.10
CA HIS A 209 -20.73 13.16 -24.21
C HIS A 209 -19.58 13.90 -24.92
N SER A 210 -18.60 13.20 -25.48
CA SER A 210 -17.49 13.80 -26.22
C SER A 210 -17.81 13.93 -27.70
N ASP A 211 -17.42 15.04 -28.29
CA ASP A 211 -17.41 15.22 -29.75
C ASP A 211 -16.21 14.49 -30.40
N GLU A 212 -15.12 14.25 -29.62
CA GLU A 212 -13.90 13.60 -30.08
C GLU A 212 -13.75 12.17 -29.48
N LYS A 213 -14.76 11.31 -29.66
CA LYS A 213 -14.80 9.95 -29.08
C LYS A 213 -13.57 9.10 -29.42
N LEU A 214 -13.16 9.12 -30.69
CA LEU A 214 -11.97 8.36 -31.13
C LEU A 214 -10.68 8.83 -30.46
N LYS A 215 -10.52 10.13 -30.21
CA LYS A 215 -9.39 10.70 -29.50
C LYS A 215 -9.38 10.27 -28.03
N MET A 216 -10.55 10.20 -27.39
CA MET A 216 -10.66 9.67 -26.02
C MET A 216 -10.21 8.21 -25.96
N TRP A 217 -10.69 7.35 -26.85
CA TRP A 217 -10.27 5.96 -26.94
C TRP A 217 -8.77 5.82 -27.21
N ARG A 218 -8.25 6.54 -28.21
CA ARG A 218 -6.82 6.55 -28.51
C ARG A 218 -5.99 6.94 -27.29
N ASN A 219 -6.36 8.01 -26.59
CA ASN A 219 -5.62 8.50 -25.44
C ASN A 219 -5.73 7.54 -24.23
N ALA A 220 -6.87 6.86 -24.06
CA ALA A 220 -7.02 5.80 -23.05
C ALA A 220 -6.08 4.62 -23.34
N ILE A 221 -6.03 4.15 -24.60
CA ILE A 221 -5.14 3.07 -25.02
C ILE A 221 -3.67 3.47 -24.84
N LEU A 222 -3.28 4.68 -25.26
CA LEU A 222 -1.90 5.16 -25.08
C LEU A 222 -1.53 5.32 -23.61
N SER A 223 -2.48 5.73 -22.74
CA SER A 223 -2.26 5.77 -21.30
C SER A 223 -2.06 4.37 -20.72
N PHE A 224 -2.85 3.40 -21.18
CA PHE A 224 -2.72 2.00 -20.76
C PHE A 224 -1.37 1.41 -21.21
N LEU A 225 -0.97 1.59 -22.47
CA LEU A 225 0.32 1.11 -22.98
C LEU A 225 1.50 1.76 -22.25
N LEU A 226 1.44 3.06 -21.99
CA LEU A 226 2.47 3.73 -21.18
C LEU A 226 2.51 3.20 -19.76
N THR A 227 1.36 2.94 -19.14
CA THR A 227 1.29 2.32 -17.81
C THR A 227 1.93 0.93 -17.82
N LEU A 228 1.64 0.10 -18.84
CA LEU A 228 2.28 -1.21 -18.97
C LEU A 228 3.81 -1.11 -19.07
N CYS A 229 4.34 -0.17 -19.83
CA CYS A 229 5.79 0.05 -19.92
C CYS A 229 6.38 0.51 -18.58
N LEU A 230 5.74 1.46 -17.88
CA LEU A 230 6.20 2.00 -16.60
C LEU A 230 6.09 1.01 -15.43
N THR A 231 5.38 -0.11 -15.62
CA THR A 231 5.13 -1.12 -14.59
C THR A 231 5.42 -2.55 -15.07
N ALA A 232 6.23 -2.70 -16.12
CA ALA A 232 6.51 -4.00 -16.72
C ALA A 232 7.17 -4.98 -15.71
N ASN A 233 7.97 -4.46 -14.80
CA ASN A 233 8.55 -5.20 -13.68
C ASN A 233 7.48 -5.81 -12.74
N VAL A 234 6.36 -5.11 -12.52
CA VAL A 234 5.31 -5.55 -11.58
C VAL A 234 4.45 -6.65 -12.21
N TRP A 235 3.77 -6.33 -13.33
CA TRP A 235 2.80 -7.25 -13.90
C TRP A 235 3.46 -8.51 -14.48
N TYR A 236 4.66 -8.39 -15.08
CA TYR A 236 5.36 -9.56 -15.61
C TYR A 236 5.99 -10.41 -14.50
N GLY A 237 6.59 -9.77 -13.48
CA GLY A 237 7.10 -10.47 -12.30
C GLY A 237 6.02 -11.31 -11.62
N MET A 238 4.83 -10.73 -11.42
CA MET A 238 3.68 -11.49 -10.90
C MET A 238 3.24 -12.62 -11.82
N MET A 239 3.12 -12.34 -13.11
CA MET A 239 2.72 -13.35 -14.09
C MET A 239 3.68 -14.53 -14.09
N GLN A 240 4.98 -14.28 -14.13
CA GLN A 240 6.00 -15.32 -14.12
C GLN A 240 5.91 -16.18 -12.84
N ILE A 241 5.93 -15.55 -11.66
CA ILE A 241 5.84 -16.29 -10.40
C ILE A 241 4.54 -17.10 -10.31
N SER A 242 3.42 -16.54 -10.76
CA SER A 242 2.12 -17.23 -10.72
C SER A 242 1.99 -18.37 -11.72
N LEU A 243 2.72 -18.32 -12.85
CA LEU A 243 2.70 -19.37 -13.88
C LEU A 243 3.66 -20.51 -13.57
N THR A 244 4.81 -20.19 -12.97
CA THR A 244 5.88 -21.18 -12.70
C THR A 244 5.78 -21.82 -11.32
N ASN A 245 5.10 -21.16 -10.37
CA ASN A 245 4.98 -21.63 -8.99
C ASN A 245 3.51 -21.71 -8.56
N HIS A 246 3.21 -22.65 -7.68
CA HIS A 246 1.97 -22.62 -6.92
C HIS A 246 2.14 -21.65 -5.74
N ALA A 247 2.15 -20.34 -6.03
CA ALA A 247 2.30 -19.34 -4.98
C ALA A 247 1.06 -19.33 -4.07
N LEU A 248 1.29 -19.48 -2.77
CA LEU A 248 0.23 -19.39 -1.76
C LEU A 248 -0.37 -17.98 -1.78
N GLY A 249 -1.66 -17.87 -1.99
CA GLY A 249 -2.37 -16.61 -1.89
C GLY A 249 -2.38 -16.08 -0.44
N VAL A 250 -2.85 -14.86 -0.28
CA VAL A 250 -3.17 -14.32 1.06
C VAL A 250 -4.30 -15.14 1.66
N ALA A 251 -4.33 -15.31 2.99
CA ALA A 251 -5.38 -16.06 3.67
C ALA A 251 -6.78 -15.61 3.23
N PRO A 252 -7.63 -16.55 2.80
CA PRO A 252 -8.99 -16.23 2.39
C PRO A 252 -9.79 -15.73 3.58
N GLN A 253 -10.64 -14.75 3.36
CA GLN A 253 -11.65 -14.37 4.33
C GLN A 253 -12.85 -15.30 4.16
N LEU A 254 -13.30 -15.88 5.28
CA LEU A 254 -14.37 -16.87 5.27
C LEU A 254 -15.78 -16.25 5.26
N ASP A 255 -15.89 -14.97 5.61
CA ASP A 255 -17.15 -14.24 5.60
C ASP A 255 -16.97 -12.82 5.06
N MET A 256 -17.35 -12.65 3.79
CA MET A 256 -17.31 -11.33 3.13
C MET A 256 -18.35 -10.35 3.71
N TYR A 257 -19.40 -10.82 4.36
CA TYR A 257 -20.40 -9.97 5.00
C TYR A 257 -19.80 -9.29 6.24
N GLU A 258 -19.12 -10.05 7.11
CA GLU A 258 -18.43 -9.47 8.29
C GLU A 258 -17.33 -8.50 7.91
N ASP A 259 -16.67 -8.71 6.77
CA ASP A 259 -15.64 -7.84 6.22
C ASP A 259 -16.19 -6.67 5.37
N SER A 260 -17.51 -6.48 5.36
CA SER A 260 -18.18 -5.36 4.72
C SER A 260 -18.36 -4.17 5.69
N VAL A 261 -18.78 -3.03 5.16
CA VAL A 261 -18.98 -1.80 5.92
C VAL A 261 -20.45 -1.62 6.27
N ALA A 262 -20.72 -1.25 7.54
CA ALA A 262 -22.01 -0.71 7.95
C ALA A 262 -21.87 0.78 8.32
N LEU A 263 -22.91 1.55 8.07
CA LEU A 263 -22.99 2.94 8.56
C LEU A 263 -23.26 2.98 10.06
N PHE A 264 -23.98 2.00 10.57
CA PHE A 264 -24.33 1.81 11.97
C PHE A 264 -24.43 0.32 12.27
N GLY A 265 -24.22 -0.09 13.52
CA GLY A 265 -24.29 -1.50 13.94
C GLY A 265 -23.24 -1.86 14.97
N LYS A 266 -23.07 -3.19 15.26
CA LYS A 266 -22.07 -3.68 16.23
C LYS A 266 -21.26 -4.88 15.72
N ASP A 267 -21.82 -5.68 14.83
CA ASP A 267 -21.25 -7.01 14.48
C ASP A 267 -20.40 -7.01 13.19
N VAL A 268 -20.23 -5.83 12.58
CA VAL A 268 -19.47 -5.64 11.34
C VAL A 268 -18.60 -4.41 11.45
N PHE A 269 -17.73 -4.17 10.47
CA PHE A 269 -16.92 -2.95 10.46
C PHE A 269 -17.80 -1.71 10.28
N VAL A 270 -17.93 -0.90 11.34
CA VAL A 270 -18.75 0.31 11.34
C VAL A 270 -17.91 1.54 11.02
N LEU A 271 -18.37 2.36 10.07
CA LEU A 271 -17.72 3.64 9.78
C LEU A 271 -17.80 4.57 10.99
N PRO A 272 -16.74 5.37 11.25
CA PRO A 272 -16.80 6.38 12.30
C PRO A 272 -18.04 7.29 12.10
N PRO A 273 -18.85 7.54 13.15
CA PRO A 273 -20.16 8.20 13.04
C PRO A 273 -20.14 9.55 12.32
N ILE A 274 -19.03 10.28 12.44
CA ILE A 274 -18.85 11.57 11.78
C ILE A 274 -18.91 11.46 10.25
N TYR A 275 -18.36 10.38 9.67
CA TYR A 275 -18.41 10.13 8.23
C TYR A 275 -19.75 9.54 7.83
N SER A 276 -20.32 8.63 8.62
CA SER A 276 -21.65 8.05 8.35
C SER A 276 -22.72 9.11 8.27
N ILE A 277 -22.80 9.96 9.28
CA ILE A 277 -23.77 11.08 9.34
C ILE A 277 -23.49 12.06 8.20
N GLY A 278 -22.23 12.42 7.97
CA GLY A 278 -21.84 13.33 6.88
C GLY A 278 -22.26 12.81 5.51
N PHE A 279 -22.04 11.53 5.22
CA PHE A 279 -22.41 10.92 3.94
C PHE A 279 -23.93 10.82 3.76
N ILE A 280 -24.69 10.57 4.83
CA ILE A 280 -26.17 10.60 4.79
C ILE A 280 -26.66 12.01 4.48
N ILE A 281 -26.12 13.05 5.13
CA ILE A 281 -26.48 14.45 4.84
C ILE A 281 -26.18 14.80 3.38
N VAL A 282 -25.02 14.40 2.87
CA VAL A 282 -24.65 14.60 1.46
C VAL A 282 -25.63 13.86 0.52
N ALA A 283 -25.97 12.62 0.83
CA ALA A 283 -26.91 11.84 0.03
C ALA A 283 -28.30 12.50 -0.03
N ILE A 284 -28.81 12.96 1.11
CA ILE A 284 -30.09 13.69 1.19
C ILE A 284 -30.02 15.00 0.38
N TYR A 285 -28.96 15.79 0.56
CA TYR A 285 -28.78 17.05 -0.18
C TYR A 285 -28.78 16.83 -1.69
N PHE A 286 -28.02 15.83 -2.17
CA PHE A 286 -27.94 15.53 -3.60
C PHE A 286 -29.26 14.95 -4.14
N ALA A 287 -29.97 14.15 -3.35
CA ALA A 287 -31.29 13.63 -3.73
C ALA A 287 -32.32 14.75 -3.92
N ILE A 288 -32.42 15.69 -2.95
CA ILE A 288 -33.35 16.83 -2.99
C ILE A 288 -33.02 17.75 -4.19
N ASN A 289 -31.73 18.00 -4.45
CA ASN A 289 -31.27 18.91 -5.48
C ASN A 289 -30.96 18.22 -6.81
N PHE A 290 -31.27 16.93 -6.97
CA PHE A 290 -30.81 16.10 -8.11
C PHE A 290 -31.13 16.70 -9.47
N LYS A 291 -32.33 17.30 -9.64
CA LYS A 291 -32.74 17.96 -10.90
C LYS A 291 -31.89 19.19 -11.24
N LYS A 292 -31.37 19.91 -10.22
CA LYS A 292 -30.62 21.16 -10.38
C LYS A 292 -29.10 20.92 -10.56
N ILE A 293 -28.62 19.73 -10.19
CA ILE A 293 -27.20 19.38 -10.24
C ILE A 293 -26.80 19.03 -11.68
N SER A 294 -25.61 19.48 -12.11
CA SER A 294 -25.07 19.18 -13.43
C SER A 294 -24.84 17.67 -13.63
N SER A 295 -24.95 17.20 -14.85
CA SER A 295 -24.75 15.79 -15.20
C SER A 295 -23.37 15.27 -14.79
N SER A 296 -22.32 16.10 -14.90
CA SER A 296 -20.97 15.79 -14.40
C SER A 296 -20.95 15.45 -12.92
N ARG A 297 -21.66 16.22 -12.10
CA ARG A 297 -21.71 15.99 -10.64
C ARG A 297 -22.61 14.82 -10.26
N LYS A 298 -23.65 14.56 -11.05
CA LYS A 298 -24.50 13.36 -10.87
C LYS A 298 -23.71 12.08 -11.04
N ILE A 299 -22.88 11.97 -12.08
CA ILE A 299 -22.09 10.74 -12.29
C ILE A 299 -21.08 10.51 -11.15
N ILE A 300 -20.44 11.57 -10.63
CA ILE A 300 -19.54 11.49 -9.49
C ILE A 300 -20.30 10.98 -8.25
N PHE A 301 -21.45 11.57 -7.95
CA PHE A 301 -22.28 11.18 -6.81
C PHE A 301 -22.79 9.73 -6.94
N ILE A 302 -23.33 9.36 -8.10
CA ILE A 302 -23.84 8.00 -8.36
C ILE A 302 -22.70 6.98 -8.25
N THR A 303 -21.53 7.28 -8.79
CA THR A 303 -20.34 6.41 -8.65
C THR A 303 -19.97 6.26 -7.17
N GLY A 304 -19.98 7.34 -6.39
CA GLY A 304 -19.74 7.28 -4.95
C GLY A 304 -20.75 6.40 -4.22
N LEU A 305 -22.04 6.53 -4.52
CA LEU A 305 -23.09 5.69 -3.92
C LEU A 305 -22.97 4.22 -4.35
N PHE A 306 -22.67 3.95 -5.61
CA PHE A 306 -22.47 2.59 -6.10
C PHE A 306 -21.32 1.89 -5.36
N PHE A 307 -20.18 2.55 -5.23
CA PHE A 307 -19.05 2.00 -4.48
C PHE A 307 -19.34 1.90 -2.98
N MET A 308 -20.15 2.79 -2.40
CA MET A 308 -20.61 2.65 -1.02
C MET A 308 -21.49 1.40 -0.88
N TRP A 309 -22.39 1.16 -1.82
CA TRP A 309 -23.26 -0.01 -1.81
C TRP A 309 -22.47 -1.31 -1.91
N ILE A 310 -21.54 -1.45 -2.86
CA ILE A 310 -20.70 -2.66 -2.98
C ILE A 310 -19.71 -2.83 -1.82
N SER A 311 -19.37 -1.76 -1.10
CA SER A 311 -18.55 -1.86 0.12
C SER A 311 -19.33 -2.34 1.33
N SER A 312 -20.66 -2.24 1.29
CA SER A 312 -21.52 -2.34 2.47
C SER A 312 -22.16 -3.70 2.64
N VAL A 313 -22.65 -3.94 3.84
CA VAL A 313 -23.49 -5.09 4.21
C VAL A 313 -24.81 -5.16 3.42
N LEU A 314 -25.20 -4.10 2.73
CA LEU A 314 -26.41 -4.08 1.88
C LEU A 314 -26.19 -4.76 0.53
N PHE A 315 -24.93 -5.01 0.14
CA PHE A 315 -24.63 -5.79 -1.05
C PHE A 315 -24.65 -7.29 -0.69
N PRO A 316 -25.26 -8.17 -1.53
CA PRO A 316 -25.45 -9.58 -1.21
C PRO A 316 -24.16 -10.41 -1.29
N TRP A 317 -23.13 -10.05 -0.51
CA TRP A 317 -21.84 -10.72 -0.50
C TRP A 317 -21.94 -12.19 -0.07
N GLY A 318 -22.74 -12.51 0.95
CA GLY A 318 -22.88 -13.88 1.42
C GLY A 318 -23.42 -14.85 0.36
N PRO A 319 -24.55 -14.56 -0.34
CA PRO A 319 -25.01 -15.37 -1.47
C PRO A 319 -24.00 -15.43 -2.62
N LEU A 320 -23.30 -14.35 -2.91
CA LEU A 320 -22.34 -14.28 -4.01
C LEU A 320 -21.11 -15.15 -3.72
N ASP A 321 -20.59 -15.09 -2.51
CA ASP A 321 -19.45 -15.90 -2.06
C ASP A 321 -19.76 -17.39 -2.09
N LYS A 322 -20.93 -17.79 -1.60
CA LYS A 322 -21.39 -19.20 -1.67
C LYS A 322 -21.46 -19.72 -3.11
N LYS A 323 -21.88 -18.88 -4.06
CA LYS A 323 -22.00 -19.26 -5.47
C LYS A 323 -20.67 -19.20 -6.23
N PHE A 324 -19.78 -18.27 -5.87
CA PHE A 324 -18.51 -18.02 -6.53
C PHE A 324 -17.37 -17.82 -5.50
N PRO A 325 -16.89 -18.89 -4.84
CA PRO A 325 -15.87 -18.78 -3.77
C PRO A 325 -14.55 -18.13 -4.20
N SER A 326 -14.27 -18.12 -5.51
CA SER A 326 -13.09 -17.42 -6.06
C SER A 326 -13.15 -15.91 -5.87
N ILE A 327 -14.33 -15.34 -5.63
CA ILE A 327 -14.51 -13.89 -5.41
C ILE A 327 -13.94 -13.50 -4.05
N SER A 328 -14.15 -14.31 -3.00
CA SER A 328 -13.57 -14.06 -1.68
C SER A 328 -12.04 -14.08 -1.72
N TYR A 329 -11.48 -14.95 -2.54
CA TYR A 329 -10.03 -15.03 -2.75
C TYR A 329 -9.45 -13.78 -3.45
N LEU A 330 -10.19 -13.22 -4.40
CA LEU A 330 -9.76 -12.04 -5.18
C LEU A 330 -9.97 -10.73 -4.42
N ILE A 331 -11.17 -10.54 -3.85
CA ILE A 331 -11.58 -9.28 -3.21
C ILE A 331 -11.15 -9.25 -1.74
N GLN A 332 -11.22 -10.39 -1.05
CA GLN A 332 -10.96 -10.62 0.36
C GLN A 332 -11.92 -9.82 1.27
N MET A 333 -11.86 -8.50 1.24
CA MET A 333 -12.61 -7.61 2.12
C MET A 333 -13.36 -6.55 1.30
N PRO A 334 -14.70 -6.62 1.20
CA PRO A 334 -15.49 -5.61 0.50
C PRO A 334 -15.26 -4.18 0.99
N ARG A 335 -14.95 -4.00 2.28
CA ARG A 335 -14.59 -2.68 2.86
C ARG A 335 -13.40 -1.99 2.17
N ARG A 336 -12.60 -2.69 1.37
CA ARG A 336 -11.51 -2.08 0.58
C ARG A 336 -12.02 -1.14 -0.52
N PHE A 337 -13.25 -1.37 -1.02
CA PHE A 337 -13.86 -0.47 -2.00
C PHE A 337 -14.27 0.88 -1.41
N VAL A 338 -14.39 0.99 -0.08
CA VAL A 338 -14.92 2.19 0.60
C VAL A 338 -14.05 3.43 0.40
N VAL A 339 -12.79 3.27 -0.01
CA VAL A 339 -11.91 4.39 -0.33
C VAL A 339 -12.47 5.27 -1.45
N ILE A 340 -13.17 4.69 -2.42
CA ILE A 340 -13.79 5.43 -3.52
C ILE A 340 -14.94 6.33 -3.04
N PRO A 341 -15.96 5.82 -2.31
CA PRO A 341 -16.98 6.70 -1.75
C PRO A 341 -16.42 7.75 -0.79
N PHE A 342 -15.37 7.45 -0.01
CA PHE A 342 -14.75 8.49 0.83
C PHE A 342 -14.25 9.66 -0.01
N ILE A 343 -13.56 9.41 -1.11
CA ILE A 343 -13.07 10.48 -2.00
C ILE A 343 -14.25 11.20 -2.66
N LEU A 344 -15.15 10.46 -3.31
CA LEU A 344 -16.21 11.04 -4.13
C LEU A 344 -17.29 11.75 -3.28
N LEU A 345 -17.70 11.15 -2.16
CA LEU A 345 -18.71 11.76 -1.28
C LEU A 345 -18.14 12.94 -0.46
N LEU A 346 -16.84 12.93 -0.10
CA LEU A 346 -16.20 14.11 0.49
C LEU A 346 -16.08 15.25 -0.54
N ILE A 347 -15.84 14.97 -1.82
CA ILE A 347 -15.96 16.00 -2.88
C ILE A 347 -17.40 16.52 -2.97
N CYS A 348 -18.41 15.64 -2.93
CA CYS A 348 -19.80 16.02 -2.90
C CYS A 348 -20.13 16.88 -1.65
N ALA A 349 -19.59 16.54 -0.47
CA ALA A 349 -19.68 17.36 0.74
C ALA A 349 -19.07 18.75 0.51
N GLY A 350 -17.88 18.81 -0.08
CA GLY A 350 -17.23 20.08 -0.44
C GLY A 350 -18.08 20.93 -1.39
N ILE A 351 -18.71 20.33 -2.39
CA ILE A 351 -19.64 21.01 -3.30
C ILE A 351 -20.85 21.55 -2.53
N MET A 352 -21.48 20.72 -1.68
CA MET A 352 -22.60 21.13 -0.83
C MET A 352 -22.24 22.31 0.08
N ILE A 353 -21.10 22.24 0.74
CA ILE A 353 -20.62 23.30 1.66
C ILE A 353 -20.26 24.57 0.88
N ASN A 354 -19.80 24.44 -0.36
CA ASN A 354 -19.43 25.57 -1.21
C ASN A 354 -20.62 26.42 -1.64
N ASP A 355 -21.83 25.87 -1.61
CA ASP A 355 -23.05 26.63 -1.87
C ASP A 355 -23.25 27.66 -0.76
N THR A 356 -23.42 28.92 -1.18
CA THR A 356 -23.56 30.03 -0.28
C THR A 356 -25.02 30.46 -0.16
N SER A 357 -25.48 30.65 1.07
CA SER A 357 -26.79 31.28 1.32
C SER A 357 -26.74 32.78 1.01
N LYS A 358 -27.87 33.36 0.58
CA LYS A 358 -28.03 34.82 0.48
C LYS A 358 -27.95 35.49 1.85
N LYS A 359 -28.28 34.77 2.94
CA LYS A 359 -28.21 35.28 4.32
C LYS A 359 -26.81 35.09 4.90
N GLN A 360 -26.13 36.18 5.22
CA GLN A 360 -24.73 36.17 5.71
C GLN A 360 -24.60 35.41 7.03
N TRP A 361 -25.53 35.47 7.94
CA TRP A 361 -25.49 34.77 9.22
C TRP A 361 -25.45 33.24 9.05
N ILE A 362 -26.14 32.68 8.02
CA ILE A 362 -26.10 31.25 7.71
C ILE A 362 -24.70 30.85 7.27
N ASN A 363 -24.03 31.67 6.44
CA ASN A 363 -22.67 31.40 6.01
C ASN A 363 -21.68 31.50 7.17
N SER A 364 -21.85 32.44 8.08
CA SER A 364 -21.03 32.57 9.29
C SER A 364 -21.19 31.35 10.20
N PHE A 365 -22.44 30.97 10.50
CA PHE A 365 -22.74 29.77 11.29
C PHE A 365 -22.12 28.51 10.67
N LYS A 366 -22.26 28.30 9.35
CA LYS A 366 -21.64 27.20 8.61
C LYS A 366 -20.12 27.18 8.81
N ASN A 367 -19.45 28.33 8.70
CA ASN A 367 -17.99 28.39 8.83
C ASN A 367 -17.54 28.05 10.26
N TYR A 368 -18.25 28.50 11.30
CA TYR A 368 -17.97 28.11 12.69
C TYR A 368 -18.23 26.63 12.93
N ALA A 369 -19.33 26.08 12.39
CA ALA A 369 -19.61 24.65 12.49
C ALA A 369 -18.52 23.80 11.81
N LEU A 370 -18.04 24.22 10.64
CA LEU A 370 -16.94 23.54 9.96
C LEU A 370 -15.62 23.63 10.74
N LEU A 371 -15.33 24.75 11.39
CA LEU A 371 -14.15 24.88 12.24
C LEU A 371 -14.21 23.91 13.42
N ILE A 372 -15.33 23.86 14.12
CA ILE A 372 -15.54 22.92 15.24
C ILE A 372 -15.44 21.47 14.76
N LEU A 373 -16.08 21.16 13.62
CA LEU A 373 -16.04 19.83 13.02
C LEU A 373 -14.61 19.42 12.62
N THR A 374 -13.83 20.37 12.07
CA THR A 374 -12.42 20.14 11.73
C THR A 374 -11.61 19.80 12.98
N PHE A 375 -11.80 20.55 14.06
CA PHE A 375 -11.14 20.28 15.35
C PHE A 375 -11.48 18.87 15.88
N PHE A 376 -12.76 18.52 15.82
CA PHE A 376 -13.24 17.20 16.25
C PHE A 376 -12.67 16.07 15.40
N ILE A 377 -12.57 16.24 14.07
CA ILE A 377 -11.97 15.27 13.15
C ILE A 377 -10.48 15.06 13.49
N ILE A 378 -9.72 16.13 13.70
CA ILE A 378 -8.29 16.06 14.04
C ILE A 378 -8.10 15.38 15.40
N TYR A 379 -8.91 15.73 16.40
CA TYR A 379 -8.84 15.14 17.74
C TYR A 379 -9.11 13.62 17.69
N ASN A 380 -10.13 13.19 16.94
CA ASN A 380 -10.46 11.77 16.78
C ASN A 380 -9.36 11.03 16.01
N ALA A 381 -8.77 11.61 14.95
CA ALA A 381 -7.66 11.02 14.23
C ALA A 381 -6.42 10.82 15.13
N GLY A 382 -6.16 11.72 16.06
CA GLY A 382 -5.09 11.58 17.05
C GLY A 382 -5.34 10.51 18.13
N GLY A 383 -6.57 10.03 18.28
CA GLY A 383 -6.94 9.01 19.28
C GLY A 383 -6.15 7.72 19.14
N PRO A 384 -6.19 7.05 17.97
CA PRO A 384 -5.39 5.85 17.70
C PRO A 384 -3.89 6.04 17.90
N VAL A 385 -3.34 7.23 17.58
CA VAL A 385 -1.93 7.56 17.82
C VAL A 385 -1.64 7.61 19.31
N ARG A 386 -2.47 8.31 20.12
CA ARG A 386 -2.35 8.34 21.59
C ARG A 386 -2.43 6.95 22.18
N ASN A 387 -3.34 6.12 21.71
CA ASN A 387 -3.48 4.75 22.15
C ASN A 387 -2.23 3.91 21.83
N GLY A 388 -1.69 4.06 20.61
CA GLY A 388 -0.45 3.39 20.19
C GLY A 388 0.75 3.81 21.04
N VAL A 389 0.87 5.09 21.36
CA VAL A 389 1.89 5.61 22.29
C VAL A 389 1.74 5.00 23.69
N HIS A 390 0.51 4.92 24.21
CA HIS A 390 0.25 4.29 25.51
C HIS A 390 0.69 2.80 25.50
N HIS A 391 0.37 2.06 24.45
CA HIS A 391 0.80 0.66 24.30
C HIS A 391 2.31 0.52 24.27
N PHE A 392 3.03 1.42 23.58
CA PHE A 392 4.49 1.39 23.53
C PHE A 392 5.14 1.42 24.93
N PHE A 393 4.57 2.17 25.87
CA PHE A 393 5.07 2.27 27.25
C PHE A 393 4.43 1.24 28.21
N SER A 394 3.46 0.45 27.75
CA SER A 394 2.83 -0.60 28.55
C SER A 394 3.67 -1.89 28.57
N PRO A 395 3.40 -2.85 29.48
CA PRO A 395 4.02 -4.17 29.44
C PRO A 395 3.76 -4.93 28.12
N LYS A 396 2.67 -4.64 27.41
CA LYS A 396 2.35 -5.19 26.10
C LYS A 396 2.66 -4.18 24.99
N VAL A 397 3.92 -4.17 24.53
CA VAL A 397 4.40 -3.22 23.50
C VAL A 397 3.70 -3.39 22.15
N VAL A 398 3.31 -4.62 21.79
CA VAL A 398 2.63 -4.94 20.54
C VAL A 398 1.13 -4.94 20.76
N GLN A 399 0.39 -4.16 19.96
CA GLN A 399 -1.09 -4.07 20.05
C GLN A 399 -1.78 -5.35 19.56
N ASN A 400 -1.26 -5.94 18.50
CA ASN A 400 -1.81 -7.15 17.88
C ASN A 400 -0.69 -8.17 17.70
N ASP A 401 -0.76 -9.25 18.48
CA ASP A 401 0.21 -10.34 18.54
C ASP A 401 -0.20 -11.58 17.71
N TYR A 402 -1.21 -11.47 16.87
CA TYR A 402 -1.67 -12.57 16.01
C TYR A 402 -0.54 -13.05 15.08
N ASN A 403 -0.21 -14.35 15.18
CA ASN A 403 0.91 -14.98 14.44
C ASN A 403 2.29 -14.35 14.71
N LEU A 404 2.46 -13.66 15.85
CA LEU A 404 3.71 -13.10 16.27
C LEU A 404 4.48 -14.09 17.18
N HIS A 405 5.75 -14.23 16.91
CA HIS A 405 6.68 -15.03 17.70
C HIS A 405 7.66 -14.10 18.41
N TYR A 406 7.72 -14.21 19.75
CA TYR A 406 8.64 -13.45 20.59
C TYR A 406 9.89 -14.31 20.84
N GLN A 407 11.07 -13.77 20.49
CA GLN A 407 12.36 -14.37 20.82
C GLN A 407 12.93 -13.82 22.14
N THR A 408 12.27 -12.83 22.73
CA THR A 408 12.58 -12.27 24.04
C THR A 408 11.29 -11.80 24.73
N THR A 409 11.26 -11.89 26.06
CA THR A 409 10.20 -11.32 26.91
C THR A 409 10.59 -9.94 27.45
N ASP A 410 11.83 -9.49 27.22
CA ASP A 410 12.29 -8.17 27.64
C ASP A 410 11.73 -7.06 26.74
N THR A 411 10.69 -6.40 27.25
CA THR A 411 10.02 -5.30 26.54
C THR A 411 10.89 -4.04 26.44
N ASN A 412 11.87 -3.84 27.33
CA ASN A 412 12.80 -2.73 27.24
C ASN A 412 13.79 -2.97 26.10
N ALA A 413 14.33 -4.18 25.99
CA ALA A 413 15.18 -4.55 24.86
C ALA A 413 14.46 -4.35 23.50
N ILE A 414 13.15 -4.66 23.41
CA ILE A 414 12.35 -4.40 22.22
C ILE A 414 12.26 -2.89 21.94
N ARG A 415 11.96 -2.04 22.94
CA ARG A 415 11.90 -0.58 22.79
C ARG A 415 13.23 0.01 22.34
N ASP A 416 14.31 -0.40 22.99
CA ASP A 416 15.67 0.08 22.70
C ASP A 416 16.08 -0.30 21.28
N SER A 417 15.73 -1.51 20.83
CA SER A 417 16.00 -1.98 19.47
C SER A 417 15.28 -1.17 18.39
N LEU A 418 14.07 -0.66 18.66
CA LEU A 418 13.32 0.21 17.75
C LEU A 418 13.95 1.60 17.59
N SER A 419 14.66 2.07 18.60
CA SER A 419 15.39 3.35 18.62
C SER A 419 16.85 3.19 18.20
N SER A 420 17.35 1.96 18.08
CA SER A 420 18.72 1.64 17.71
C SER A 420 19.03 1.91 16.24
N HIS A 421 20.29 2.22 15.93
CA HIS A 421 20.83 2.25 14.57
C HIS A 421 20.98 0.86 13.94
N ASP A 422 21.02 -0.22 14.74
CA ASP A 422 20.86 -1.58 14.24
C ASP A 422 19.37 -1.85 13.97
N THR A 423 18.93 -1.49 12.78
CA THR A 423 17.53 -1.66 12.34
C THR A 423 17.13 -3.13 12.18
N GLY A 424 18.10 -4.07 12.17
CA GLY A 424 17.85 -5.51 12.15
C GLY A 424 17.57 -6.11 13.54
N ALA A 425 17.98 -5.44 14.62
CA ALA A 425 17.90 -5.99 15.98
C ALA A 425 16.46 -6.37 16.38
N VAL A 426 15.49 -5.49 16.16
CA VAL A 426 14.08 -5.76 16.49
C VAL A 426 13.50 -6.94 15.70
N LEU A 427 13.95 -7.16 14.45
CA LEU A 427 13.48 -8.26 13.59
C LEU A 427 14.03 -9.63 14.02
N LYS A 428 15.05 -9.65 14.87
CA LYS A 428 15.52 -10.86 15.55
C LYS A 428 14.72 -11.13 16.82
N MET A 429 14.15 -10.11 17.46
CA MET A 429 13.37 -10.22 18.70
C MET A 429 11.89 -10.49 18.44
N LEU A 430 11.35 -9.88 17.39
CA LEU A 430 9.95 -9.98 16.99
C LEU A 430 9.88 -10.51 15.56
N THR A 431 9.27 -11.67 15.36
CA THR A 431 9.07 -12.28 14.07
C THR A 431 7.58 -12.59 13.85
N LYS A 432 7.11 -12.46 12.64
CA LYS A 432 5.69 -12.70 12.32
C LYS A 432 5.57 -13.79 11.26
N ALA A 433 4.82 -14.83 11.57
CA ALA A 433 4.47 -15.83 10.56
C ALA A 433 3.47 -15.22 9.56
N THR A 434 3.91 -15.10 8.32
CA THR A 434 3.12 -14.56 7.21
C THR A 434 3.40 -15.38 5.96
N PRO A 435 2.64 -16.46 5.71
CA PRO A 435 2.95 -17.44 4.67
C PRO A 435 2.59 -16.99 3.25
N ASP A 436 2.20 -15.73 3.05
CA ASP A 436 1.81 -15.21 1.74
C ASP A 436 2.92 -15.40 0.70
N TYR A 437 2.53 -15.82 -0.50
CA TYR A 437 3.40 -16.02 -1.67
C TYR A 437 4.45 -17.13 -1.54
N LEU A 438 4.33 -18.02 -0.54
CA LEU A 438 5.22 -19.20 -0.44
C LEU A 438 5.03 -20.17 -1.63
N PRO A 439 6.10 -20.84 -2.09
CA PRO A 439 6.05 -21.77 -3.21
C PRO A 439 5.54 -23.14 -2.75
N VAL A 440 4.24 -23.26 -2.48
CA VAL A 440 3.62 -24.51 -2.01
C VAL A 440 3.61 -25.56 -3.10
N GLN A 441 3.67 -26.84 -2.72
CA GLN A 441 3.74 -27.95 -3.69
C GLN A 441 2.44 -28.18 -4.47
N TYR A 442 1.31 -27.81 -3.90
CA TYR A 442 -0.02 -28.00 -4.48
C TYR A 442 -0.78 -26.70 -4.53
N LYS A 443 -1.57 -26.51 -5.61
CA LYS A 443 -2.45 -25.35 -5.72
C LYS A 443 -3.48 -25.38 -4.59
N MET A 444 -3.42 -24.36 -3.74
CA MET A 444 -4.39 -24.18 -2.66
C MET A 444 -5.62 -23.41 -3.14
N THR A 445 -6.75 -23.75 -2.55
CA THR A 445 -8.04 -23.09 -2.72
C THR A 445 -8.47 -22.45 -1.41
N ALA A 446 -9.52 -21.61 -1.44
CA ALA A 446 -10.08 -21.05 -0.21
C ALA A 446 -10.53 -22.12 0.79
N TYR A 447 -10.96 -23.28 0.30
CA TYR A 447 -11.48 -24.36 1.15
C TYR A 447 -10.41 -25.17 1.89
N ASN A 448 -9.23 -25.38 1.28
CA ASN A 448 -8.18 -26.21 1.88
C ASN A 448 -6.97 -25.40 2.40
N TYR A 449 -7.04 -24.06 2.37
CA TYR A 449 -5.95 -23.21 2.81
C TYR A 449 -5.51 -23.51 4.25
N PHE A 450 -6.46 -23.66 5.16
CA PHE A 450 -6.17 -23.87 6.58
C PHE A 450 -5.79 -25.31 6.92
N ASP A 451 -6.15 -26.29 6.08
CA ASP A 451 -5.79 -27.71 6.28
C ASP A 451 -4.28 -27.93 6.20
N TYR A 452 -3.56 -27.07 5.50
CA TYR A 452 -2.10 -27.10 5.38
C TYR A 452 -1.36 -26.41 6.53
N HIS A 453 -2.08 -25.81 7.49
CA HIS A 453 -1.49 -25.07 8.61
C HIS A 453 -0.32 -24.16 8.21
N PRO A 454 -0.45 -23.28 7.18
CA PRO A 454 0.69 -22.58 6.60
C PRO A 454 1.38 -21.64 7.58
N TYR A 455 0.65 -21.05 8.53
CA TYR A 455 1.22 -20.21 9.58
C TYR A 455 2.06 -21.01 10.57
N GLY A 456 1.57 -22.17 11.05
CA GLY A 456 2.31 -23.06 11.94
C GLY A 456 3.56 -23.61 11.26
N ASN A 457 3.41 -24.14 10.04
CA ASN A 457 4.53 -24.65 9.26
C ASN A 457 5.60 -23.58 9.00
N TYR A 458 5.21 -22.32 8.73
CA TYR A 458 6.17 -21.22 8.60
C TYR A 458 6.88 -20.92 9.93
N GLY A 459 6.12 -20.93 11.03
CA GLY A 459 6.67 -20.77 12.38
C GLY A 459 7.72 -21.82 12.68
N ASP A 460 7.41 -23.09 12.47
CA ASP A 460 8.29 -24.21 12.85
C ASP A 460 9.50 -24.35 11.93
N GLN A 461 9.29 -24.21 10.62
CA GLN A 461 10.33 -24.49 9.61
C GLN A 461 11.29 -23.33 9.36
N ILE A 462 10.87 -22.08 9.66
CA ILE A 462 11.64 -20.87 9.38
C ILE A 462 11.96 -20.08 10.65
N ILE A 463 10.94 -19.71 11.44
CA ILE A 463 11.09 -18.79 12.58
C ILE A 463 11.76 -19.51 13.75
N ASN A 464 11.22 -20.65 14.14
CA ASN A 464 11.67 -21.45 15.30
C ASN A 464 12.49 -22.66 14.86
N TYR A 465 13.19 -22.52 13.74
CA TYR A 465 14.03 -23.58 13.21
C TYR A 465 15.07 -24.02 14.24
N LYS A 466 15.13 -25.33 14.54
CA LYS A 466 15.96 -25.89 15.61
C LYS A 466 17.37 -26.30 15.18
N GLY A 467 17.67 -26.30 13.87
CA GLY A 467 19.00 -26.67 13.38
C GLY A 467 19.98 -25.50 13.45
N GLU A 468 21.25 -25.84 13.64
CA GLU A 468 22.34 -24.84 13.63
C GLU A 468 22.74 -24.54 12.17
N VAL A 469 22.26 -23.41 11.65
CA VAL A 469 22.57 -22.94 10.30
C VAL A 469 22.99 -21.48 10.34
N THR A 470 24.19 -21.19 9.87
CA THR A 470 24.66 -19.81 9.72
C THR A 470 24.32 -19.30 8.33
N LYS A 471 23.75 -18.10 8.25
CA LYS A 471 23.39 -17.43 6.99
C LYS A 471 24.24 -16.19 6.78
N THR A 472 24.88 -16.09 5.62
CA THR A 472 25.72 -14.95 5.22
C THR A 472 25.44 -14.56 3.77
N ILE A 473 25.77 -13.33 3.39
CA ILE A 473 25.66 -12.88 2.00
C ILE A 473 27.07 -12.79 1.42
N LYS A 474 27.28 -13.47 0.30
CA LYS A 474 28.53 -13.45 -0.44
C LYS A 474 28.71 -12.11 -1.15
N HIS A 475 29.95 -11.81 -1.56
CA HIS A 475 30.27 -10.60 -2.30
C HIS A 475 29.50 -10.46 -3.63
N ASN A 476 29.08 -11.57 -4.25
CA ASN A 476 28.23 -11.59 -5.44
C ASN A 476 26.73 -11.40 -5.15
N GLY A 477 26.34 -11.15 -3.90
CA GLY A 477 24.94 -10.98 -3.48
C GLY A 477 24.16 -12.27 -3.27
N HIS A 478 24.78 -13.44 -3.44
CA HIS A 478 24.13 -14.72 -3.19
C HIS A 478 24.04 -15.00 -1.68
N LEU A 479 22.93 -15.59 -1.25
CA LEU A 479 22.76 -16.05 0.13
C LEU A 479 23.50 -17.39 0.30
N LEU A 480 24.37 -17.48 1.31
CA LEU A 480 25.12 -18.66 1.67
C LEU A 480 24.65 -19.19 3.03
N LEU A 481 24.28 -20.46 3.07
CA LEU A 481 24.02 -21.22 4.30
C LEU A 481 25.17 -22.16 4.56
N THR A 482 25.60 -22.26 5.81
CA THR A 482 26.62 -23.21 6.26
C THR A 482 26.13 -23.92 7.51
N TRP A 483 26.43 -25.23 7.60
CA TRP A 483 26.10 -26.08 8.74
C TRP A 483 27.03 -27.28 8.80
N ASP A 484 27.09 -27.90 9.95
CA ASP A 484 27.83 -29.13 10.13
C ASP A 484 26.88 -30.31 10.32
N ASN A 485 27.28 -31.48 9.83
CA ASN A 485 26.61 -32.74 10.04
C ASN A 485 27.57 -33.65 10.83
N ASP A 486 27.30 -33.78 12.12
CA ASP A 486 28.13 -34.56 13.06
C ASP A 486 27.94 -36.07 12.95
N SER A 487 27.07 -36.53 12.02
CA SER A 487 26.87 -37.96 11.72
C SER A 487 27.89 -38.45 10.71
N ASP A 488 28.34 -39.71 10.85
CA ASP A 488 29.21 -40.37 9.88
C ASP A 488 28.53 -40.67 8.54
N ASP A 489 27.19 -40.58 8.49
CA ASP A 489 26.38 -40.87 7.31
C ASP A 489 25.72 -39.59 6.73
N ASN A 490 25.31 -39.71 5.47
CA ASN A 490 24.49 -38.69 4.82
C ASN A 490 23.12 -38.57 5.52
N LYS A 491 22.75 -37.38 5.95
CA LYS A 491 21.51 -37.09 6.65
C LYS A 491 20.60 -36.20 5.82
N SER A 492 19.32 -36.59 5.69
CA SER A 492 18.30 -35.71 5.12
C SER A 492 17.98 -34.57 6.10
N MET A 493 18.17 -33.34 5.65
CA MET A 493 18.01 -32.15 6.48
C MET A 493 17.13 -31.11 5.79
N GLN A 494 16.09 -30.66 6.48
CA GLN A 494 15.30 -29.50 6.08
C GLN A 494 16.08 -28.23 6.44
N LEU A 495 16.13 -27.27 5.52
CA LEU A 495 16.80 -25.99 5.71
C LEU A 495 15.78 -24.85 5.75
N PRO A 496 16.01 -23.78 6.57
CA PRO A 496 15.07 -22.68 6.74
C PRO A 496 15.13 -21.67 5.59
N ILE A 497 14.86 -22.16 4.36
CA ILE A 497 14.85 -21.39 3.13
C ILE A 497 13.80 -21.92 2.16
N PHE A 498 13.33 -21.09 1.25
CA PHE A 498 12.39 -21.45 0.20
C PHE A 498 13.07 -21.55 -1.16
N LYS A 499 12.59 -22.50 -1.97
CA LYS A 499 12.99 -22.64 -3.37
C LYS A 499 11.77 -22.42 -4.27
N TYR A 500 11.82 -21.35 -5.06
CA TYR A 500 10.94 -21.14 -6.21
C TYR A 500 11.56 -21.78 -7.47
N ASP A 501 10.79 -21.94 -8.53
CA ASP A 501 11.27 -22.63 -9.74
C ASP A 501 12.56 -22.01 -10.31
N ASP A 502 12.62 -20.68 -10.37
CA ASP A 502 13.80 -19.96 -10.85
C ASP A 502 14.90 -19.77 -9.78
N THR A 503 14.70 -20.26 -8.56
CA THR A 503 15.76 -20.27 -7.53
C THR A 503 16.78 -21.33 -7.84
N LYS A 504 18.05 -20.96 -7.97
CA LYS A 504 19.19 -21.87 -8.20
C LYS A 504 19.88 -22.16 -6.88
N LEU A 505 20.26 -23.43 -6.72
CA LEU A 505 20.91 -23.98 -5.54
C LEU A 505 22.24 -24.60 -5.91
N ILE A 506 23.30 -24.29 -5.14
CA ILE A 506 24.64 -24.90 -5.29
C ILE A 506 25.00 -25.52 -3.94
N LEU A 507 24.89 -26.84 -3.83
CA LEU A 507 25.24 -27.60 -2.64
C LEU A 507 26.67 -28.12 -2.75
N ASN A 508 27.56 -27.74 -1.82
CA ASN A 508 28.96 -28.16 -1.78
C ASN A 508 29.67 -27.99 -3.13
N GLY A 509 29.40 -26.88 -3.85
CA GLY A 509 29.99 -26.56 -5.15
C GLY A 509 29.31 -27.21 -6.36
N LYS A 510 28.25 -28.00 -6.17
CA LYS A 510 27.52 -28.65 -7.26
C LYS A 510 26.10 -28.06 -7.40
N HIS A 511 25.70 -27.74 -8.63
CA HIS A 511 24.32 -27.36 -8.91
C HIS A 511 23.36 -28.51 -8.63
N ILE A 512 22.30 -28.24 -7.90
CA ILE A 512 21.23 -29.19 -7.61
C ILE A 512 19.90 -28.60 -8.09
N SER A 513 19.17 -29.34 -8.93
CA SER A 513 17.88 -28.92 -9.49
C SER A 513 16.68 -29.62 -8.82
N ASN A 514 16.78 -30.96 -8.71
CA ASN A 514 15.74 -31.79 -8.13
C ASN A 514 15.93 -31.91 -6.62
N VAL A 515 15.31 -30.99 -5.88
CA VAL A 515 15.41 -30.94 -4.42
C VAL A 515 14.03 -31.21 -3.84
N LYS A 516 13.95 -32.08 -2.85
CA LYS A 516 12.72 -32.28 -2.08
C LYS A 516 12.36 -30.99 -1.34
N GLN A 517 11.10 -30.74 -1.25
CA GLN A 517 10.55 -29.57 -0.54
C GLN A 517 9.47 -30.02 0.42
N THR A 518 9.28 -29.28 1.50
CA THR A 518 8.13 -29.43 2.38
C THR A 518 6.85 -28.89 1.72
N GLN A 519 5.73 -29.07 2.35
CA GLN A 519 4.43 -28.56 1.85
C GLN A 519 4.44 -27.04 1.56
N ILE A 520 5.20 -26.26 2.35
CA ILE A 520 5.32 -24.81 2.18
C ILE A 520 6.52 -24.39 1.33
N GLY A 521 7.19 -25.33 0.67
CA GLY A 521 8.33 -25.06 -0.23
C GLY A 521 9.68 -24.89 0.45
N SER A 522 9.81 -25.28 1.72
CA SER A 522 11.11 -25.31 2.39
C SER A 522 12.00 -26.44 1.86
N VAL A 523 13.29 -26.17 1.67
CA VAL A 523 14.23 -27.06 0.99
C VAL A 523 14.69 -28.21 1.90
N ILE A 524 14.75 -29.44 1.35
CA ILE A 524 15.30 -30.63 2.00
C ILE A 524 16.51 -31.11 1.20
N VAL A 525 17.69 -31.17 1.82
CA VAL A 525 18.94 -31.59 1.20
C VAL A 525 19.53 -32.83 1.87
N ASN A 526 20.35 -33.57 1.14
CA ASN A 526 21.21 -34.61 1.72
C ASN A 526 22.52 -33.96 2.20
N SER A 527 22.66 -33.79 3.50
CA SER A 527 23.84 -33.28 4.16
C SER A 527 24.89 -34.38 4.27
N LYS A 528 26.07 -34.11 3.78
CA LYS A 528 27.23 -35.01 3.93
C LYS A 528 27.81 -34.90 5.35
N PRO A 529 28.55 -35.92 5.84
CA PRO A 529 29.36 -35.79 7.04
C PRO A 529 30.26 -34.54 7.02
N GLY A 530 30.39 -33.87 8.14
CA GLY A 530 31.20 -32.66 8.30
C GLY A 530 30.56 -31.41 7.71
N HIS A 531 31.36 -30.46 7.25
CA HIS A 531 30.95 -29.12 6.85
C HIS A 531 30.24 -29.08 5.49
N ASN A 532 29.04 -28.47 5.48
CA ASN A 532 28.21 -28.30 4.29
C ASN A 532 27.94 -26.83 3.98
N LYS A 533 27.78 -26.53 2.69
CA LYS A 533 27.52 -25.17 2.17
C LYS A 533 26.43 -25.22 1.11
N LEU A 534 25.42 -24.37 1.25
CA LEU A 534 24.40 -24.19 0.22
C LEU A 534 24.36 -22.71 -0.18
N GLU A 535 24.60 -22.46 -1.45
CA GLU A 535 24.47 -21.12 -2.05
C GLU A 535 23.17 -21.01 -2.81
N ILE A 536 22.48 -19.84 -2.68
CA ILE A 536 21.15 -19.59 -3.22
C ILE A 536 21.14 -18.26 -3.93
N TYR A 537 20.55 -18.24 -5.13
CA TYR A 537 20.27 -17.03 -5.88
C TYR A 537 19.06 -17.21 -6.80
N TYR A 538 18.43 -16.10 -7.18
CA TYR A 538 17.34 -16.12 -8.17
C TYR A 538 17.91 -15.90 -9.57
N HIS A 539 17.54 -16.78 -10.52
CA HIS A 539 17.93 -16.65 -11.92
C HIS A 539 16.79 -16.06 -12.74
N ALA A 540 16.85 -14.73 -12.97
CA ALA A 540 15.85 -14.05 -13.77
C ALA A 540 15.93 -14.50 -15.25
N THR A 541 14.77 -14.78 -15.85
CA THR A 541 14.69 -15.09 -17.29
C THR A 541 15.11 -13.88 -18.14
N PRO A 542 15.66 -14.09 -19.36
CA PRO A 542 16.03 -12.98 -20.25
C PRO A 542 14.87 -11.99 -20.53
N ILE A 543 13.65 -12.52 -20.67
CA ILE A 543 12.45 -11.69 -20.88
C ILE A 543 12.19 -10.82 -19.66
N LEU A 544 12.29 -11.38 -18.46
CA LEU A 544 12.11 -10.64 -17.23
C LEU A 544 13.14 -9.52 -17.09
N LEU A 545 14.41 -9.81 -17.37
CA LEU A 545 15.47 -8.79 -17.37
C LEU A 545 15.20 -7.68 -18.39
N ALA A 546 14.76 -8.04 -19.61
CA ALA A 546 14.40 -7.07 -20.63
C ALA A 546 13.25 -6.15 -20.16
N LEU A 547 12.21 -6.71 -19.51
CA LEU A 547 11.07 -5.94 -19.02
C LEU A 547 11.39 -5.09 -17.78
N LEU A 548 12.33 -5.52 -16.93
CA LEU A 548 12.90 -4.66 -15.89
C LEU A 548 13.56 -3.43 -16.51
N TRP A 549 14.36 -3.61 -17.57
CA TRP A 549 14.98 -2.49 -18.29
C TRP A 549 13.97 -1.61 -19.03
N VAL A 550 12.90 -2.21 -19.62
CA VAL A 550 11.78 -1.41 -20.17
C VAL A 550 11.21 -0.48 -19.12
N THR A 551 10.97 -0.97 -17.90
CA THR A 551 10.49 -0.12 -16.80
C THR A 551 11.47 1.01 -16.49
N VAL A 552 12.76 0.70 -16.32
CA VAL A 552 13.79 1.70 -15.98
C VAL A 552 13.89 2.76 -17.08
N PHE A 553 14.03 2.35 -18.34
CA PHE A 553 14.17 3.30 -19.46
C PHE A 553 12.89 4.10 -19.69
N SER A 554 11.71 3.53 -19.46
CA SER A 554 10.44 4.27 -19.56
C SER A 554 10.33 5.37 -18.50
N TRP A 555 10.72 5.10 -17.25
CA TRP A 555 10.79 6.13 -16.21
C TRP A 555 11.85 7.18 -16.50
N MET A 556 13.06 6.78 -16.93
CA MET A 556 14.12 7.72 -17.29
C MET A 556 13.70 8.64 -18.44
N GLY A 557 13.12 8.07 -19.49
CA GLY A 557 12.62 8.83 -20.64
C GLY A 557 11.50 9.80 -20.27
N LEU A 558 10.59 9.38 -19.39
CA LEU A 558 9.52 10.23 -18.87
C LEU A 558 10.07 11.39 -18.06
N ILE A 559 11.00 11.14 -17.13
CA ILE A 559 11.63 12.18 -16.29
C ILE A 559 12.42 13.15 -17.18
N ALA A 560 13.22 12.65 -18.11
CA ALA A 560 13.98 13.48 -19.05
C ALA A 560 13.05 14.36 -19.90
N GLY A 561 11.96 13.79 -20.44
CA GLY A 561 10.97 14.54 -21.21
C GLY A 561 10.29 15.65 -20.40
N ILE A 562 9.94 15.38 -19.14
CA ILE A 562 9.37 16.39 -18.23
C ILE A 562 10.41 17.50 -17.96
N MET A 563 11.67 17.15 -17.68
CA MET A 563 12.74 18.14 -17.44
C MET A 563 12.96 19.02 -18.67
N ILE A 564 13.07 18.45 -19.87
CA ILE A 564 13.22 19.20 -21.12
C ILE A 564 12.03 20.15 -21.32
N TYR A 565 10.81 19.68 -21.12
CA TYR A 565 9.62 20.52 -21.20
C TYR A 565 9.65 21.70 -20.23
N LEU A 566 10.06 21.49 -18.99
CA LEU A 566 10.16 22.54 -17.98
C LEU A 566 11.24 23.57 -18.33
N ILE A 567 12.39 23.13 -18.84
CA ILE A 567 13.49 24.02 -19.31
C ILE A 567 13.02 24.88 -20.47
N LEU A 568 12.36 24.28 -21.47
CA LEU A 568 11.84 25.01 -22.64
C LEU A 568 10.77 26.03 -22.24
N ARG A 569 9.89 25.67 -21.31
CA ARG A 569 8.88 26.58 -20.76
C ARG A 569 9.50 27.73 -19.98
N TRP A 570 10.53 27.47 -19.18
CA TRP A 570 11.26 28.49 -18.43
C TRP A 570 11.98 29.47 -19.36
N LYS A 571 12.69 29.00 -20.40
CA LYS A 571 13.32 29.84 -21.43
C LYS A 571 12.28 30.72 -22.15
N LYS A 572 11.10 30.20 -22.46
CA LYS A 572 10.00 30.94 -23.09
C LYS A 572 9.43 32.06 -22.18
N HIS A 573 9.41 31.79 -20.88
CA HIS A 573 8.95 32.75 -19.87
C HIS A 573 9.96 33.92 -19.73
N ILE A 574 11.25 33.63 -19.70
CA ILE A 574 12.33 34.66 -19.64
C ILE A 574 12.28 35.55 -20.87
N LYS A 575 12.15 34.99 -22.08
CA LYS A 575 12.05 35.78 -23.32
C LYS A 575 10.84 36.72 -23.32
N ARG A 576 9.69 36.29 -22.73
CA ARG A 576 8.49 37.12 -22.62
C ARG A 576 8.56 38.20 -21.52
N SER A 577 9.41 38.04 -20.54
CA SER A 577 9.65 39.05 -19.49
C SER A 577 10.76 40.05 -19.86
N ALA A 578 11.52 39.78 -20.91
CA ALA A 578 12.58 40.66 -21.44
C ALA A 578 12.15 41.47 -22.69
N SER A 579 10.98 41.14 -23.27
CA SER A 579 10.27 41.93 -24.27
C SER A 579 9.15 42.73 -23.61
#